data_00229a5b763858d375701d23763bc83b
#
_entry.id   00229a5b763858d375701d23763bc83b
#
_cell.length_a   1.000
_cell.length_b   1.000
_cell.length_c   1.000
_cell.angle_alpha   90.00
_cell.angle_beta   90.00
_cell.angle_gamma   90.00
#
_symmetry.space_group_name_H-M   'P 1'
#
loop_
_entity.id
_entity.type
_entity.pdbx_description
1 polymer ?
#
loop_
_entity_poly.entity_id
_entity_poly.type
_entity_poly.pdbx_seq_one_letter_code
_entity_poly.pdbx_strand_id
1 'polypeptide(L)'
;MLQVHGNANIIVVMSDKQQPKNAFVREQIKDKPKNYKRMWVRLGESAACGGVFALAVCLVLLFMIPVLRQEEGSVPDTGAQDSQQASVEETEQGSEEKEETQTPEERQPMTLDDYQQIQTELYAIGNTANKSIVTITGVVSDTDWFNNSYEREGQGCGTIIGESGGKLWILTEKKTIKDAAKIKVTFVNDAVAEAKLVRYDGNTGLAALTVDLEDLEDSTQNAITVMKTAGSNTIHKGSIVIALGSPLGTNYSILTGTITATNNEISTPDNNYSVYTTDIVASENGSGVLINMDGELVGVVMQSYSAASANTLTAVEISELMPVIDLLFADKEVPYFGVHISTVTQHIAQKYDIPKGIYIKKVEIDSPAMDAGLQSGDVIRSVAGQEVASAEQFREVLLQLTPKETYSVTVMREGTKGYKKITCKLKAGVLQ
;
A
#
# COMPACT_ATOMS: atom_id res chain seq x y z
N MET A 1 33.68 -58.45 -45.35
CA MET A 1 33.80 -59.86 -44.93
C MET A 1 34.17 -59.87 -43.47
N LEU A 2 33.28 -60.48 -42.65
CA LEU A 2 33.49 -60.99 -41.26
C LEU A 2 34.17 -60.09 -40.23
N GLN A 3 33.39 -59.61 -39.19
CA GLN A 3 33.02 -60.30 -37.91
C GLN A 3 34.23 -60.61 -36.99
N VAL A 4 34.25 -60.07 -35.75
CA VAL A 4 33.94 -60.71 -34.48
C VAL A 4 34.68 -60.03 -33.32
N HIS A 5 33.94 -59.65 -32.29
CA HIS A 5 34.15 -59.66 -30.84
C HIS A 5 35.55 -59.57 -30.21
N GLY A 6 35.63 -58.77 -29.17
CA GLY A 6 36.61 -58.94 -28.11
C GLY A 6 36.68 -57.79 -27.11
N ASN A 7 36.06 -57.96 -25.93
CA ASN A 7 36.32 -57.20 -24.75
C ASN A 7 37.80 -57.24 -24.34
N ALA A 8 38.38 -56.08 -24.09
CA ALA A 8 39.61 -56.01 -23.33
C ALA A 8 39.62 -54.75 -22.46
N ASN A 9 39.55 -54.94 -21.15
CA ASN A 9 39.83 -53.98 -20.13
C ASN A 9 41.27 -53.46 -20.25
N ILE A 10 41.44 -52.18 -20.49
CA ILE A 10 42.73 -51.52 -20.33
C ILE A 10 42.69 -50.73 -19.03
N ILE A 11 43.36 -51.23 -18.01
CA ILE A 11 43.71 -50.50 -16.78
C ILE A 11 44.83 -49.55 -17.16
N VAL A 12 44.57 -48.27 -17.22
CA VAL A 12 45.60 -47.23 -17.28
C VAL A 12 45.81 -46.71 -15.87
N VAL A 13 46.94 -47.10 -15.30
CA VAL A 13 47.49 -46.48 -14.08
C VAL A 13 47.99 -45.10 -14.47
N MET A 14 47.31 -44.05 -14.04
CA MET A 14 47.83 -42.70 -14.13
C MET A 14 48.23 -42.19 -12.73
N SER A 15 49.50 -41.88 -12.69
CA SER A 15 50.32 -41.23 -11.69
C SER A 15 49.65 -40.03 -11.03
N ASP A 16 49.84 -39.97 -9.71
CA ASP A 16 49.61 -38.86 -8.79
C ASP A 16 50.04 -37.51 -9.37
N LYS A 17 49.05 -36.59 -9.58
CA LYS A 17 49.29 -35.16 -9.64
C LYS A 17 48.20 -34.45 -8.82
N GLN A 18 48.67 -33.74 -7.82
CA GLN A 18 48.01 -32.84 -6.88
C GLN A 18 46.69 -32.25 -7.37
N GLN A 19 45.60 -32.60 -6.68
CA GLN A 19 44.33 -31.92 -6.79
C GLN A 19 44.38 -30.57 -6.06
N PRO A 20 43.84 -29.47 -6.66
CA PRO A 20 43.65 -28.24 -5.92
C PRO A 20 42.50 -28.43 -4.93
N LYS A 21 42.76 -28.07 -3.68
CA LYS A 21 41.77 -28.00 -2.60
C LYS A 21 40.82 -26.84 -2.88
N ASN A 22 39.69 -27.04 -3.58
CA ASN A 22 38.47 -26.26 -3.54
C ASN A 22 37.46 -26.85 -4.55
N ALA A 23 36.92 -28.02 -4.22
CA ALA A 23 35.77 -28.56 -4.93
C ALA A 23 34.52 -28.02 -4.21
N PHE A 24 33.80 -27.09 -4.84
CA PHE A 24 32.45 -26.74 -4.42
C PHE A 24 31.58 -28.00 -4.49
N VAL A 25 31.04 -28.40 -3.35
CA VAL A 25 30.03 -29.45 -3.26
C VAL A 25 28.76 -28.90 -3.96
N ARG A 26 28.46 -29.36 -5.17
CA ARG A 26 27.18 -29.19 -5.78
C ARG A 26 26.17 -30.08 -5.03
N GLU A 27 25.38 -29.49 -4.17
CA GLU A 27 24.21 -30.16 -3.62
C GLU A 27 23.23 -30.51 -4.78
N GLN A 28 23.15 -31.80 -5.09
CA GLN A 28 22.07 -32.29 -5.95
C GLN A 28 20.81 -32.38 -5.08
N ILE A 29 19.89 -31.44 -5.28
CA ILE A 29 18.56 -31.52 -4.73
C ILE A 29 17.88 -32.74 -5.35
N LYS A 30 17.77 -33.82 -4.58
CA LYS A 30 16.94 -34.97 -4.95
C LYS A 30 15.48 -34.55 -4.92
N ASP A 31 14.83 -34.58 -6.08
CA ASP A 31 13.38 -34.41 -6.17
C ASP A 31 12.69 -35.40 -5.25
N LYS A 32 11.80 -34.88 -4.38
CA LYS A 32 10.97 -35.74 -3.50
C LYS A 32 10.10 -36.65 -4.36
N PRO A 33 10.02 -37.93 -4.07
CA PRO A 33 9.19 -38.86 -4.84
C PRO A 33 7.73 -38.40 -4.76
N LYS A 34 7.11 -38.13 -5.92
CA LYS A 34 5.71 -37.75 -6.04
C LYS A 34 4.84 -38.94 -5.63
N ASN A 35 4.13 -38.80 -4.52
CA ASN A 35 3.27 -39.86 -3.98
C ASN A 35 1.90 -39.85 -4.68
N TYR A 36 1.84 -40.47 -5.87
CA TYR A 36 0.65 -40.52 -6.72
C TYR A 36 -0.57 -41.15 -6.04
N LYS A 37 -0.37 -42.10 -5.08
CA LYS A 37 -1.50 -42.68 -4.32
C LYS A 37 -2.24 -41.65 -3.47
N ARG A 38 -1.55 -40.73 -2.82
CA ARG A 38 -2.19 -39.64 -2.04
C ARG A 38 -2.93 -38.63 -2.91
N MET A 39 -2.45 -38.41 -4.13
CA MET A 39 -3.07 -37.51 -5.09
C MET A 39 -4.40 -38.09 -5.59
N TRP A 40 -4.44 -39.38 -5.92
CA TRP A 40 -5.64 -40.05 -6.38
C TRP A 40 -6.72 -40.18 -5.27
N VAL A 41 -6.33 -40.38 -4.02
CA VAL A 41 -7.27 -40.37 -2.89
C VAL A 41 -7.91 -38.99 -2.72
N ARG A 42 -7.13 -37.91 -2.75
CA ARG A 42 -7.66 -36.55 -2.66
C ARG A 42 -8.55 -36.15 -3.85
N LEU A 43 -8.21 -36.64 -5.03
CA LEU A 43 -9.06 -36.43 -6.23
C LEU A 43 -10.42 -37.17 -6.07
N GLY A 44 -10.42 -38.37 -5.52
CA GLY A 44 -11.63 -39.14 -5.23
C GLY A 44 -12.51 -38.47 -4.16
N GLU A 45 -11.92 -37.96 -3.10
CA GLU A 45 -12.64 -37.21 -2.05
C GLU A 45 -13.26 -35.91 -2.60
N SER A 46 -12.55 -35.18 -3.45
CA SER A 46 -13.06 -33.97 -4.08
C SER A 46 -14.21 -34.25 -5.05
N ALA A 47 -14.14 -35.35 -5.82
CA ALA A 47 -15.19 -35.77 -6.73
C ALA A 47 -16.47 -36.21 -5.97
N ALA A 48 -16.32 -36.89 -4.83
CA ALA A 48 -17.43 -37.27 -3.98
C ALA A 48 -18.14 -36.06 -3.35
N CYS A 49 -17.37 -35.08 -2.84
CA CYS A 49 -17.92 -33.81 -2.33
C CYS A 49 -18.62 -33.00 -3.43
N GLY A 50 -18.06 -32.93 -4.64
CA GLY A 50 -18.69 -32.29 -5.79
C GLY A 50 -20.01 -32.93 -6.21
N GLY A 51 -20.10 -34.27 -6.16
CA GLY A 51 -21.34 -35.03 -6.45
C GLY A 51 -22.45 -34.74 -5.44
N VAL A 52 -22.11 -34.71 -4.15
CA VAL A 52 -23.08 -34.37 -3.09
C VAL A 52 -23.57 -32.91 -3.21
N PHE A 53 -22.68 -31.98 -3.55
CA PHE A 53 -23.06 -30.59 -3.76
C PHE A 53 -23.97 -30.39 -4.99
N ALA A 54 -23.69 -31.09 -6.10
CA ALA A 54 -24.52 -31.06 -7.29
C ALA A 54 -25.93 -31.61 -7.05
N LEU A 55 -26.04 -32.69 -6.28
CA LEU A 55 -27.33 -33.26 -5.86
C LEU A 55 -28.11 -32.30 -4.96
N ALA A 56 -27.46 -31.62 -4.03
CA ALA A 56 -28.10 -30.62 -3.17
C ALA A 56 -28.63 -29.43 -3.97
N VAL A 57 -27.85 -28.93 -4.93
CA VAL A 57 -28.27 -27.84 -5.84
C VAL A 57 -29.46 -28.26 -6.71
N CYS A 58 -29.46 -29.49 -7.28
CA CYS A 58 -30.59 -30.02 -8.04
C CYS A 58 -31.86 -30.13 -7.20
N LEU A 59 -31.76 -30.59 -5.94
CA LEU A 59 -32.90 -30.66 -5.02
C LEU A 59 -33.47 -29.25 -4.70
N VAL A 60 -32.61 -28.27 -4.45
CA VAL A 60 -33.03 -26.88 -4.21
C VAL A 60 -33.73 -26.32 -5.44
N LEU A 61 -33.20 -26.52 -6.66
CA LEU A 61 -33.82 -26.06 -7.90
C LEU A 61 -35.19 -26.74 -8.16
N LEU A 62 -35.33 -28.05 -7.87
CA LEU A 62 -36.62 -28.77 -8.02
C LEU A 62 -37.70 -28.24 -7.05
N PHE A 63 -37.30 -27.76 -5.86
CA PHE A 63 -38.25 -27.17 -4.92
C PHE A 63 -38.54 -25.68 -5.20
N MET A 64 -37.58 -24.92 -5.75
CA MET A 64 -37.75 -23.49 -6.04
C MET A 64 -38.52 -23.21 -7.34
N ILE A 65 -38.42 -24.08 -8.36
CA ILE A 65 -39.09 -23.87 -9.66
C ILE A 65 -40.62 -23.81 -9.54
N PRO A 66 -41.31 -24.68 -8.76
CA PRO A 66 -42.75 -24.56 -8.63
C PRO A 66 -43.21 -23.32 -7.83
N VAL A 67 -42.38 -22.81 -6.90
CA VAL A 67 -42.69 -21.59 -6.12
C VAL A 67 -42.59 -20.33 -7.00
N LEU A 68 -41.60 -20.26 -7.90
CA LEU A 68 -41.44 -19.15 -8.84
C LEU A 68 -42.44 -19.13 -9.98
N ARG A 69 -43.10 -20.27 -10.27
CA ARG A 69 -44.15 -20.36 -11.30
C ARG A 69 -45.55 -19.93 -10.82
N GLN A 70 -45.73 -19.66 -9.54
CA GLN A 70 -47.02 -19.25 -8.98
C GLN A 70 -47.32 -17.77 -8.99
N GLU A 71 -46.39 -16.90 -9.47
CA GLU A 71 -46.61 -15.45 -9.57
C GLU A 71 -46.81 -14.91 -10.98
N GLU A 72 -46.99 -15.75 -11.99
CA GLU A 72 -47.42 -15.30 -13.32
C GLU A 72 -48.88 -15.75 -13.56
N GLY A 73 -49.80 -14.99 -12.99
CA GLY A 73 -51.23 -15.24 -13.25
C GLY A 73 -52.09 -14.06 -12.80
N SER A 74 -52.48 -13.25 -13.78
CA SER A 74 -53.62 -12.33 -13.83
C SER A 74 -53.34 -10.82 -13.80
N VAL A 75 -53.26 -10.30 -15.00
CA VAL A 75 -53.64 -8.92 -15.31
C VAL A 75 -55.17 -8.97 -15.54
N PRO A 76 -56.00 -8.15 -14.90
CA PRO A 76 -57.29 -7.75 -15.43
C PRO A 76 -57.21 -6.36 -16.08
N ASP A 77 -57.44 -6.36 -17.37
CA ASP A 77 -57.95 -5.25 -18.11
C ASP A 77 -59.40 -4.99 -17.68
N THR A 78 -59.74 -3.74 -17.29
CA THR A 78 -61.09 -3.18 -17.55
C THR A 78 -61.08 -1.69 -17.32
N GLY A 79 -61.51 -1.00 -18.32
CA GLY A 79 -61.78 0.34 -18.58
C GLY A 79 -62.78 1.03 -17.69
N ALA A 80 -62.69 2.31 -17.81
CA ALA A 80 -63.62 3.42 -17.86
C ALA A 80 -64.86 3.48 -16.93
N GLN A 81 -65.08 4.72 -16.51
CA GLN A 81 -66.30 5.38 -15.99
C GLN A 81 -66.50 5.35 -14.48
N ASP A 82 -66.82 6.40 -13.83
CA ASP A 82 -67.43 7.72 -14.04
C ASP A 82 -67.63 8.36 -12.66
N SER A 83 -67.49 9.67 -12.61
CA SER A 83 -68.14 10.64 -11.73
C SER A 83 -68.61 10.26 -10.31
N GLN A 84 -68.22 11.04 -9.28
CA GLN A 84 -69.10 12.01 -8.64
C GLN A 84 -68.47 12.83 -7.53
N GLN A 85 -68.67 14.15 -7.66
CA GLN A 85 -68.53 15.21 -6.73
C GLN A 85 -68.98 14.96 -5.29
N ALA A 86 -68.27 15.55 -4.35
CA ALA A 86 -68.83 16.23 -3.21
C ALA A 86 -67.92 17.35 -2.75
N SER A 87 -68.34 18.55 -2.93
CA SER A 87 -67.93 19.85 -2.43
C SER A 87 -68.05 19.93 -0.90
N VAL A 88 -67.29 20.76 -0.26
CA VAL A 88 -67.61 21.84 0.66
C VAL A 88 -66.33 22.52 1.13
N GLU A 89 -66.08 23.74 0.64
CA GLU A 89 -66.02 25.09 1.26
C GLU A 89 -64.99 25.30 2.34
N GLU A 90 -64.02 26.14 1.97
CA GLU A 90 -63.74 27.55 2.39
C GLU A 90 -63.09 27.71 3.77
N THR A 91 -61.95 28.33 3.85
CA THR A 91 -61.71 29.75 4.00
C THR A 91 -60.21 30.11 4.00
N GLU A 92 -59.86 30.98 3.06
CA GLU A 92 -58.95 32.12 3.03
C GLU A 92 -57.70 32.27 3.92
N GLN A 93 -56.70 32.68 3.24
CA GLN A 93 -55.73 33.80 3.28
C GLN A 93 -54.28 33.38 3.49
N GLY A 94 -53.52 33.45 2.45
CA GLY A 94 -52.72 34.60 2.07
C GLY A 94 -51.24 34.42 2.30
N SER A 95 -50.53 34.03 1.29
CA SER A 95 -49.31 34.70 0.79
C SER A 95 -48.75 33.90 -0.39
N GLU A 96 -48.77 34.53 -1.55
CA GLU A 96 -48.12 34.05 -2.77
C GLU A 96 -46.60 34.16 -2.59
N GLU A 97 -45.95 33.07 -2.32
CA GLU A 97 -44.55 32.84 -2.69
C GLU A 97 -44.57 31.98 -3.96
N LYS A 98 -44.22 32.59 -5.08
CA LYS A 98 -43.95 31.85 -6.33
C LYS A 98 -42.77 30.95 -6.11
N GLU A 99 -43.00 29.69 -5.75
CA GLU A 99 -42.07 28.61 -6.03
C GLU A 99 -41.99 28.47 -7.55
N GLU A 100 -40.89 28.94 -8.13
CA GLU A 100 -40.48 28.53 -9.46
C GLU A 100 -40.25 27.00 -9.40
N THR A 101 -41.26 26.28 -9.87
CA THR A 101 -41.14 24.85 -10.15
C THR A 101 -40.11 24.71 -11.26
N GLN A 102 -38.83 24.49 -10.89
CA GLN A 102 -37.81 24.03 -11.82
C GLN A 102 -38.30 22.69 -12.35
N THR A 103 -38.75 22.68 -13.58
CA THR A 103 -38.96 21.47 -14.37
C THR A 103 -37.66 20.66 -14.28
N PRO A 104 -37.69 19.34 -13.92
CA PRO A 104 -36.49 18.52 -13.97
C PRO A 104 -35.97 18.58 -15.40
N GLU A 105 -34.78 19.16 -15.60
CA GLU A 105 -34.09 19.05 -16.87
C GLU A 105 -33.98 17.56 -17.18
N GLU A 106 -34.58 17.14 -18.29
CA GLU A 106 -34.46 15.79 -18.81
C GLU A 106 -32.97 15.54 -19.05
N ARG A 107 -32.33 14.76 -18.15
CA ARG A 107 -30.89 14.42 -18.27
C ARG A 107 -30.74 13.67 -19.60
N GLN A 108 -30.10 14.30 -20.55
CA GLN A 108 -29.76 13.65 -21.82
C GLN A 108 -28.95 12.40 -21.54
N PRO A 109 -29.20 11.29 -22.24
CA PRO A 109 -28.40 10.08 -22.06
C PRO A 109 -26.95 10.36 -22.47
N MET A 110 -26.00 9.88 -21.65
CA MET A 110 -24.55 10.01 -21.89
C MET A 110 -24.21 9.39 -23.26
N THR A 111 -23.51 10.13 -24.07
CA THR A 111 -23.04 9.71 -25.40
C THR A 111 -21.62 9.14 -25.34
N LEU A 112 -21.16 8.51 -26.41
CA LEU A 112 -19.76 8.06 -26.52
C LEU A 112 -18.78 9.25 -26.51
N ASP A 113 -19.19 10.37 -27.07
CA ASP A 113 -18.39 11.60 -27.11
C ASP A 113 -18.20 12.18 -25.69
N ASP A 114 -19.24 12.17 -24.85
CA ASP A 114 -19.14 12.58 -23.44
C ASP A 114 -18.14 11.71 -22.68
N TYR A 115 -18.16 10.40 -22.92
CA TYR A 115 -17.21 9.48 -22.32
C TYR A 115 -15.76 9.76 -22.78
N GLN A 116 -15.55 10.03 -24.07
CA GLN A 116 -14.24 10.39 -24.61
C GLN A 116 -13.74 11.72 -24.02
N GLN A 117 -14.64 12.68 -23.82
CA GLN A 117 -14.31 13.95 -23.20
C GLN A 117 -13.83 13.73 -21.76
N ILE A 118 -14.55 12.95 -20.95
CA ILE A 118 -14.16 12.62 -19.57
C ILE A 118 -12.76 11.98 -19.55
N GLN A 119 -12.49 11.02 -20.44
CA GLN A 119 -11.17 10.41 -20.52
C GLN A 119 -10.07 11.43 -20.87
N THR A 120 -10.36 12.35 -21.78
CA THR A 120 -9.43 13.41 -22.19
C THR A 120 -9.11 14.35 -21.01
N GLU A 121 -10.13 14.72 -20.25
CA GLU A 121 -9.97 15.55 -19.05
C GLU A 121 -9.13 14.85 -17.95
N LEU A 122 -9.38 13.55 -17.70
CA LEU A 122 -8.58 12.76 -16.77
C LEU A 122 -7.11 12.72 -17.15
N TYR A 123 -6.83 12.49 -18.45
CA TYR A 123 -5.46 12.52 -18.95
C TYR A 123 -4.82 13.91 -18.88
N ALA A 124 -5.59 14.98 -19.09
CA ALA A 124 -5.11 16.35 -18.96
C ALA A 124 -4.68 16.68 -17.52
N ILE A 125 -5.48 16.22 -16.52
CA ILE A 125 -5.12 16.32 -15.10
C ILE A 125 -3.82 15.56 -14.84
N GLY A 126 -3.74 14.30 -15.28
CA GLY A 126 -2.55 13.46 -15.12
C GLY A 126 -1.30 14.06 -15.79
N ASN A 127 -1.42 14.60 -17.00
CA ASN A 127 -0.31 15.27 -17.70
C ASN A 127 0.15 16.52 -16.97
N THR A 128 -0.77 17.29 -16.40
CA THR A 128 -0.42 18.48 -15.61
C THR A 128 0.33 18.07 -14.34
N ALA A 129 -0.15 17.07 -13.64
CA ALA A 129 0.46 16.58 -12.41
C ALA A 129 1.79 15.83 -12.66
N ASN A 130 1.99 15.24 -13.85
CA ASN A 130 3.25 14.62 -14.25
C ASN A 130 4.44 15.59 -14.28
N LYS A 131 4.20 16.92 -14.29
CA LYS A 131 5.27 17.92 -14.12
C LYS A 131 5.90 17.88 -12.72
N SER A 132 5.24 17.24 -11.76
CA SER A 132 5.77 17.00 -10.42
C SER A 132 6.42 15.62 -10.28
N ILE A 133 6.35 14.78 -11.29
CA ILE A 133 6.97 13.45 -11.31
C ILE A 133 8.36 13.53 -11.90
N VAL A 134 9.30 12.80 -11.30
CA VAL A 134 10.68 12.67 -11.77
C VAL A 134 11.10 11.21 -11.79
N THR A 135 12.08 10.88 -12.62
CA THR A 135 12.71 9.57 -12.57
C THR A 135 13.95 9.64 -11.68
N ILE A 136 13.98 8.82 -10.67
CA ILE A 136 15.14 8.65 -9.79
C ILE A 136 15.97 7.50 -10.29
N THR A 137 17.26 7.72 -10.50
CA THR A 137 18.23 6.71 -10.89
C THR A 137 19.33 6.62 -9.83
N GLY A 138 19.37 5.50 -9.11
CA GLY A 138 20.45 5.18 -8.18
C GLY A 138 21.57 4.45 -8.92
N VAL A 139 22.74 5.07 -9.01
CA VAL A 139 23.92 4.50 -9.67
C VAL A 139 24.78 3.82 -8.62
N VAL A 140 24.92 2.50 -8.71
CA VAL A 140 25.79 1.69 -7.85
C VAL A 140 27.04 1.35 -8.64
N SER A 141 28.18 1.88 -8.19
CA SER A 141 29.49 1.47 -8.73
C SER A 141 29.97 0.23 -8.00
N ASP A 142 30.12 -0.86 -8.70
CA ASP A 142 30.57 -2.14 -8.15
C ASP A 142 31.81 -2.64 -8.92
N THR A 143 32.56 -3.54 -8.33
CA THR A 143 33.71 -4.20 -8.96
C THR A 143 33.44 -5.69 -9.08
N ASP A 144 33.67 -6.23 -10.28
CA ASP A 144 33.56 -7.67 -10.48
C ASP A 144 34.71 -8.43 -9.81
N TRP A 145 34.64 -9.76 -9.82
CA TRP A 145 35.69 -10.63 -9.26
C TRP A 145 37.07 -10.42 -9.90
N PHE A 146 37.12 -9.81 -11.09
CA PHE A 146 38.34 -9.49 -11.83
C PHE A 146 38.81 -8.06 -11.62
N ASN A 147 38.19 -7.31 -10.66
CA ASN A 147 38.50 -5.92 -10.36
C ASN A 147 38.14 -4.94 -11.50
N ASN A 148 37.20 -5.32 -12.39
CA ASN A 148 36.62 -4.41 -13.37
C ASN A 148 35.45 -3.66 -12.73
N SER A 149 35.45 -2.33 -12.83
CA SER A 149 34.33 -1.53 -12.39
C SER A 149 33.15 -1.65 -13.36
N TYR A 150 31.95 -1.89 -12.84
CA TYR A 150 30.71 -1.82 -13.60
C TYR A 150 29.67 -1.02 -12.81
N GLU A 151 28.76 -0.37 -13.55
CA GLU A 151 27.68 0.38 -12.95
C GLU A 151 26.37 -0.37 -13.14
N ARG A 152 25.58 -0.46 -12.06
CA ARG A 152 24.19 -0.90 -12.08
C ARG A 152 23.30 0.28 -11.75
N GLU A 153 22.21 0.39 -12.47
CA GLU A 153 21.24 1.45 -12.24
C GLU A 153 19.91 0.85 -11.74
N GLY A 154 19.45 1.34 -10.59
CA GLY A 154 18.10 1.15 -10.11
C GLY A 154 17.26 2.35 -10.53
N GLN A 155 16.06 2.12 -11.07
CA GLN A 155 15.14 3.17 -11.46
C GLN A 155 13.86 3.12 -10.65
N GLY A 156 13.31 4.29 -10.31
CA GLY A 156 12.01 4.42 -9.63
C GLY A 156 11.42 5.81 -9.81
N CYS A 157 10.20 5.95 -9.32
CA CYS A 157 9.51 7.23 -9.33
C CYS A 157 9.94 8.10 -8.14
N GLY A 158 10.11 9.39 -8.38
CA GLY A 158 10.15 10.44 -7.35
C GLY A 158 9.05 11.47 -7.61
N THR A 159 8.66 12.17 -6.56
CA THR A 159 7.62 13.21 -6.62
C THR A 159 8.14 14.47 -5.97
N ILE A 160 8.09 15.59 -6.68
CA ILE A 160 8.43 16.92 -6.16
C ILE A 160 7.27 17.37 -5.27
N ILE A 161 7.48 17.43 -3.95
CA ILE A 161 6.44 17.79 -2.98
C ILE A 161 6.76 19.05 -2.19
N GLY A 162 7.88 19.71 -2.48
CA GLY A 162 8.24 20.96 -1.83
C GLY A 162 9.32 21.72 -2.57
N GLU A 163 9.37 23.02 -2.31
CA GLU A 163 10.42 23.93 -2.71
C GLU A 163 10.70 24.89 -1.56
N SER A 164 11.91 24.87 -1.05
CA SER A 164 12.32 25.79 0.02
C SER A 164 13.84 25.89 0.11
N GLY A 165 14.33 27.06 0.54
CA GLY A 165 15.76 27.30 0.75
C GLY A 165 16.61 27.14 -0.50
N GLY A 166 16.06 27.43 -1.69
CA GLY A 166 16.75 27.29 -2.97
C GLY A 166 16.90 25.82 -3.41
N LYS A 167 16.06 24.92 -2.88
CA LYS A 167 16.10 23.48 -3.18
C LYS A 167 14.72 22.94 -3.51
N LEU A 168 14.67 22.00 -4.44
CA LEU A 168 13.54 21.11 -4.63
C LEU A 168 13.63 19.96 -3.63
N TRP A 169 12.49 19.61 -3.05
CA TRP A 169 12.32 18.46 -2.16
C TRP A 169 11.55 17.36 -2.87
N ILE A 170 12.18 16.21 -2.95
CA ILE A 170 11.67 15.07 -3.71
C ILE A 170 11.49 13.89 -2.77
N LEU A 171 10.30 13.29 -2.79
CA LEU A 171 9.98 12.06 -2.10
C LEU A 171 10.16 10.88 -3.04
N THR A 172 10.83 9.84 -2.58
CA THR A 172 11.01 8.56 -3.30
C THR A 172 11.05 7.38 -2.34
N GLU A 173 11.16 6.16 -2.87
CA GLU A 173 11.37 4.96 -2.07
C GLU A 173 12.87 4.67 -1.92
N LYS A 174 13.30 4.33 -0.68
CA LYS A 174 14.69 3.94 -0.35
C LYS A 174 15.21 2.80 -1.24
N LYS A 175 14.31 1.85 -1.64
CA LYS A 175 14.71 0.73 -2.50
C LYS A 175 15.32 1.17 -3.83
N THR A 176 14.90 2.32 -4.36
CA THR A 176 15.39 2.89 -5.64
C THR A 176 16.83 3.38 -5.55
N ILE A 177 17.23 3.86 -4.37
CA ILE A 177 18.54 4.47 -4.12
C ILE A 177 19.41 3.63 -3.20
N LYS A 178 19.01 2.39 -2.94
CA LYS A 178 19.76 1.49 -2.06
C LYS A 178 21.17 1.26 -2.61
N ASP A 179 22.16 1.46 -1.75
CA ASP A 179 23.59 1.28 -2.05
C ASP A 179 24.12 2.18 -3.18
N ALA A 180 23.34 3.21 -3.61
CA ALA A 180 23.73 4.12 -4.66
C ALA A 180 24.90 5.02 -4.23
N ALA A 181 25.96 5.04 -5.03
CA ALA A 181 27.07 5.97 -4.87
C ALA A 181 26.71 7.38 -5.37
N LYS A 182 25.79 7.45 -6.36
CA LYS A 182 25.25 8.70 -6.92
C LYS A 182 23.76 8.55 -7.16
N ILE A 183 23.03 9.63 -6.98
CA ILE A 183 21.59 9.71 -7.26
C ILE A 183 21.37 10.75 -8.34
N LYS A 184 20.76 10.33 -9.46
CA LYS A 184 20.39 11.21 -10.56
C LYS A 184 18.88 11.38 -10.57
N VAL A 185 18.43 12.58 -10.88
CA VAL A 185 17.02 12.95 -11.09
C VAL A 185 16.86 13.39 -12.52
N THR A 186 15.98 12.69 -13.26
CA THR A 186 15.59 13.10 -14.62
C THR A 186 14.20 13.72 -14.55
N PHE A 187 14.09 14.94 -15.02
CA PHE A 187 12.86 15.72 -15.05
C PHE A 187 12.01 15.45 -16.30
N VAL A 188 10.80 16.00 -16.32
CA VAL A 188 9.82 15.81 -17.41
C VAL A 188 10.32 16.30 -18.78
N ASN A 189 11.29 17.20 -18.82
CA ASN A 189 11.93 17.73 -20.05
C ASN A 189 13.27 17.04 -20.37
N ASP A 190 13.52 15.84 -19.82
CA ASP A 190 14.74 15.05 -19.95
C ASP A 190 16.01 15.69 -19.35
N ALA A 191 15.92 16.83 -18.68
CA ALA A 191 17.04 17.40 -17.96
C ALA A 191 17.43 16.50 -16.79
N VAL A 192 18.74 16.37 -16.54
CA VAL A 192 19.28 15.50 -15.48
C VAL A 192 20.06 16.34 -14.49
N ALA A 193 19.77 16.18 -13.21
CA ALA A 193 20.54 16.77 -12.12
C ALA A 193 20.98 15.71 -11.12
N GLU A 194 22.03 16.00 -10.33
CA GLU A 194 22.45 15.18 -9.20
C GLU A 194 21.62 15.55 -7.98
N ALA A 195 21.12 14.54 -7.26
CA ALA A 195 20.36 14.72 -6.03
C ALA A 195 21.17 14.27 -4.82
N LYS A 196 20.90 14.90 -3.69
CA LYS A 196 21.46 14.55 -2.39
C LYS A 196 20.42 13.85 -1.54
N LEU A 197 20.77 12.69 -0.96
CA LEU A 197 19.95 12.06 0.06
C LEU A 197 20.05 12.90 1.34
N VAL A 198 18.91 13.37 1.83
CA VAL A 198 18.81 14.05 3.12
C VAL A 198 18.65 13.01 4.22
N ARG A 199 17.56 12.22 4.15
CA ARG A 199 17.20 11.25 5.17
C ARG A 199 16.27 10.19 4.57
N TYR A 200 16.20 9.06 5.24
CA TYR A 200 15.17 8.04 4.96
C TYR A 200 14.62 7.46 6.27
N ASP A 201 13.45 6.88 6.18
CA ASP A 201 12.83 6.09 7.24
C ASP A 201 12.85 4.61 6.88
N GLY A 202 13.46 3.80 7.74
CA GLY A 202 13.56 2.36 7.52
C GLY A 202 12.24 1.63 7.70
N ASN A 203 11.27 2.24 8.39
CA ASN A 203 9.96 1.64 8.65
C ASN A 203 9.03 1.72 7.42
N THR A 204 8.86 2.92 6.88
CA THR A 204 8.05 3.13 5.67
C THR A 204 8.81 2.86 4.39
N GLY A 205 10.14 2.94 4.41
CA GLY A 205 10.96 2.89 3.21
C GLY A 205 10.93 4.18 2.39
N LEU A 206 10.41 5.30 2.93
CA LEU A 206 10.44 6.60 2.28
C LEU A 206 11.81 7.26 2.42
N ALA A 207 12.22 7.98 1.39
CA ALA A 207 13.45 8.75 1.35
C ALA A 207 13.20 10.17 0.83
N ALA A 208 13.81 11.14 1.50
CA ALA A 208 13.82 12.54 1.11
C ALA A 208 15.12 12.86 0.37
N LEU A 209 14.98 13.40 -0.85
CA LEU A 209 16.08 13.89 -1.66
C LEU A 209 15.96 15.39 -1.86
N THR A 210 17.09 16.04 -2.13
CA THR A 210 17.11 17.44 -2.57
C THR A 210 17.92 17.61 -3.85
N VAL A 211 17.47 18.55 -4.69
CA VAL A 211 18.20 19.08 -5.84
C VAL A 211 18.30 20.59 -5.64
N ASP A 212 19.51 21.14 -5.77
CA ASP A 212 19.72 22.58 -5.67
C ASP A 212 19.15 23.26 -6.92
N LEU A 213 18.32 24.31 -6.77
CA LEU A 213 17.69 25.02 -7.89
C LEU A 213 18.69 25.71 -8.81
N GLU A 214 19.82 26.11 -8.26
CA GLU A 214 20.92 26.72 -9.01
C GLU A 214 21.58 25.75 -10.00
N ASP A 215 21.44 24.44 -9.79
CA ASP A 215 21.93 23.42 -10.71
C ASP A 215 20.97 23.16 -11.87
N LEU A 216 19.78 23.81 -11.89
CA LEU A 216 18.75 23.64 -12.90
C LEU A 216 18.67 24.87 -13.81
N GLU A 217 18.62 24.61 -15.11
CA GLU A 217 18.32 25.66 -16.09
C GLU A 217 16.90 26.21 -15.91
N ASP A 218 16.70 27.48 -16.28
CA ASP A 218 15.38 28.16 -16.25
C ASP A 218 14.32 27.35 -17.03
N SER A 219 14.72 26.70 -18.12
CA SER A 219 13.84 25.83 -18.92
C SER A 219 13.27 24.67 -18.11
N THR A 220 14.07 24.07 -17.22
CA THR A 220 13.67 22.98 -16.34
C THR A 220 12.84 23.49 -15.17
N GLN A 221 13.23 24.59 -14.54
CA GLN A 221 12.48 25.21 -13.45
C GLN A 221 11.06 25.62 -13.90
N ASN A 222 10.90 26.08 -15.14
CA ASN A 222 9.60 26.41 -15.72
C ASN A 222 8.78 25.20 -16.17
N ALA A 223 9.41 24.05 -16.39
CA ALA A 223 8.74 22.82 -16.83
C ALA A 223 8.14 22.00 -15.67
N ILE A 224 8.64 22.20 -14.46
CA ILE A 224 8.26 21.43 -13.26
C ILE A 224 7.23 22.18 -12.41
N THR A 225 6.55 21.43 -11.55
CA THR A 225 5.63 21.99 -10.53
C THR A 225 5.79 21.21 -9.22
N VAL A 226 5.47 21.85 -8.10
CA VAL A 226 5.36 21.17 -6.80
C VAL A 226 3.98 20.57 -6.69
N MET A 227 3.89 19.30 -6.35
CA MET A 227 2.62 18.59 -6.15
C MET A 227 1.95 19.07 -4.86
N LYS A 228 0.68 19.42 -4.97
CA LYS A 228 -0.13 19.79 -3.80
C LYS A 228 -0.64 18.52 -3.12
N THR A 229 -0.67 18.51 -1.81
CA THR A 229 -1.27 17.43 -1.01
C THR A 229 -2.75 17.71 -0.76
N ALA A 230 -3.58 16.69 -0.93
CA ALA A 230 -4.99 16.77 -0.57
C ALA A 230 -5.19 16.80 0.96
N GLY A 231 -6.28 17.38 1.39
CA GLY A 231 -6.71 17.29 2.78
C GLY A 231 -7.10 15.84 3.17
N SER A 232 -7.11 15.55 4.46
CA SER A 232 -7.59 14.26 4.97
C SER A 232 -9.10 14.07 4.67
N ASN A 233 -9.51 12.79 4.52
CA ASN A 233 -10.90 12.40 4.27
C ASN A 233 -11.53 12.88 2.94
N THR A 234 -10.70 13.20 1.94
CA THR A 234 -11.21 13.57 0.60
C THR A 234 -11.54 12.36 -0.26
N ILE A 235 -11.01 11.20 0.08
CA ILE A 235 -11.13 9.96 -0.69
C ILE A 235 -12.04 8.96 0.00
N HIS A 236 -12.98 8.41 -0.77
CA HIS A 236 -13.93 7.40 -0.33
C HIS A 236 -13.93 6.20 -1.28
N LYS A 237 -14.49 5.08 -0.84
CA LYS A 237 -14.74 3.94 -1.72
C LYS A 237 -15.57 4.37 -2.93
N GLY A 238 -15.08 4.07 -4.13
CA GLY A 238 -15.68 4.49 -5.40
C GLY A 238 -15.17 5.83 -5.93
N SER A 239 -14.31 6.56 -5.18
CA SER A 239 -13.65 7.77 -5.71
C SER A 239 -12.78 7.45 -6.90
N ILE A 240 -12.86 8.27 -7.95
CA ILE A 240 -11.94 8.20 -9.10
C ILE A 240 -10.59 8.73 -8.66
N VAL A 241 -9.54 8.01 -9.02
CA VAL A 241 -8.14 8.38 -8.78
C VAL A 241 -7.29 8.14 -10.02
N ILE A 242 -6.20 8.89 -10.11
CA ILE A 242 -5.22 8.79 -11.17
C ILE A 242 -3.90 8.35 -10.54
N ALA A 243 -3.32 7.25 -11.01
CA ALA A 243 -2.00 6.80 -10.63
C ALA A 243 -0.96 7.38 -11.58
N LEU A 244 0.06 8.00 -11.01
CA LEU A 244 1.18 8.64 -11.71
C LEU A 244 2.51 8.00 -11.29
N GLY A 245 3.49 8.08 -12.15
CA GLY A 245 4.83 7.56 -11.91
C GLY A 245 5.09 6.27 -12.68
N SER A 246 5.51 5.22 -12.00
CA SER A 246 5.92 3.93 -12.59
C SER A 246 5.12 2.75 -12.03
N PRO A 247 3.78 2.76 -12.08
CA PRO A 247 2.96 1.68 -11.51
C PRO A 247 3.17 0.34 -12.22
N LEU A 248 3.52 0.36 -13.50
CA LEU A 248 3.80 -0.84 -14.32
C LEU A 248 5.27 -0.97 -14.73
N GLY A 249 6.18 -0.18 -14.13
CA GLY A 249 7.61 -0.21 -14.42
C GLY A 249 8.07 0.85 -15.43
N THR A 250 7.16 1.59 -16.07
CA THR A 250 7.48 2.72 -16.97
C THR A 250 7.08 4.01 -16.28
N ASN A 251 8.02 4.94 -16.10
CA ASN A 251 7.74 6.21 -15.47
C ASN A 251 6.93 7.15 -16.38
N TYR A 252 6.31 8.18 -15.78
CA TYR A 252 5.34 9.10 -16.41
C TYR A 252 4.07 8.42 -16.92
N SER A 253 3.79 7.19 -16.51
CA SER A 253 2.52 6.51 -16.80
C SER A 253 1.36 7.24 -16.12
N ILE A 254 0.21 7.27 -16.81
CA ILE A 254 -1.06 7.79 -16.31
C ILE A 254 -2.07 6.66 -16.38
N LEU A 255 -2.52 6.16 -15.23
CA LEU A 255 -3.54 5.13 -15.13
C LEU A 255 -4.71 5.67 -14.30
N THR A 256 -5.92 5.46 -14.80
CA THR A 256 -7.14 5.88 -14.12
C THR A 256 -7.87 4.68 -13.54
N GLY A 257 -8.51 4.86 -12.42
CA GLY A 257 -9.30 3.81 -11.78
C GLY A 257 -10.07 4.34 -10.58
N THR A 258 -10.53 3.42 -9.75
CA THR A 258 -11.34 3.73 -8.58
C THR A 258 -10.76 3.13 -7.29
N ILE A 259 -11.03 3.77 -6.18
CA ILE A 259 -10.74 3.22 -4.86
C ILE A 259 -11.76 2.11 -4.55
N THR A 260 -11.27 0.90 -4.36
CA THR A 260 -12.11 -0.26 -4.02
C THR A 260 -12.27 -0.45 -2.52
N ALA A 261 -11.27 -0.06 -1.72
CA ALA A 261 -11.35 -0.05 -0.26
C ALA A 261 -10.43 1.02 0.35
N THR A 262 -10.86 1.59 1.50
CA THR A 262 -10.14 2.62 2.26
C THR A 262 -9.79 2.19 3.68
N ASN A 263 -10.37 1.09 4.18
CA ASN A 263 -10.28 0.69 5.58
C ASN A 263 -9.35 -0.50 5.81
N ASN A 264 -8.47 -0.79 4.88
CA ASN A 264 -7.46 -1.81 5.09
C ASN A 264 -6.32 -1.20 5.90
N GLU A 265 -5.97 -1.82 7.03
CA GLU A 265 -4.84 -1.42 7.84
C GLU A 265 -3.65 -2.37 7.63
N ILE A 266 -2.47 -1.79 7.50
CA ILE A 266 -1.22 -2.52 7.52
C ILE A 266 -0.47 -2.19 8.80
N SER A 267 -0.17 -3.22 9.57
CA SER A 267 0.60 -3.08 10.80
C SER A 267 2.09 -3.13 10.49
N THR A 268 2.74 -2.02 10.68
CA THR A 268 4.21 -1.89 10.69
C THR A 268 4.69 -1.77 12.15
N PRO A 269 5.99 -1.85 12.41
CA PRO A 269 6.49 -1.45 13.73
C PRO A 269 6.07 -0.01 14.05
N ASP A 270 5.59 0.20 15.27
CA ASP A 270 5.20 1.49 15.86
C ASP A 270 4.02 2.21 15.20
N ASN A 271 3.44 1.67 14.12
CA ASN A 271 2.29 2.29 13.47
C ASN A 271 1.41 1.26 12.74
N ASN A 272 0.15 1.66 12.54
CA ASN A 272 -0.75 1.01 11.59
C ASN A 272 -1.13 2.07 10.55
N TYR A 273 -0.89 1.76 9.27
CA TYR A 273 -1.21 2.67 8.16
C TYR A 273 -2.48 2.24 7.47
N SER A 274 -3.38 3.19 7.22
CA SER A 274 -4.52 3.00 6.34
C SER A 274 -4.05 2.97 4.88
N VAL A 275 -4.51 1.98 4.13
CA VAL A 275 -4.14 1.84 2.73
C VAL A 275 -5.38 1.89 1.83
N TYR A 276 -5.21 2.59 0.73
CA TYR A 276 -6.13 2.55 -0.40
C TYR A 276 -5.80 1.36 -1.28
N THR A 277 -6.79 0.53 -1.57
CA THR A 277 -6.72 -0.46 -2.64
C THR A 277 -7.53 0.03 -3.83
N THR A 278 -7.02 -0.21 -5.03
CA THR A 278 -7.63 0.26 -6.28
C THR A 278 -7.95 -0.90 -7.21
N ASP A 279 -8.65 -0.64 -8.29
CA ASP A 279 -8.82 -1.53 -9.44
C ASP A 279 -7.73 -1.30 -10.52
N ILE A 280 -6.79 -0.39 -10.28
CA ILE A 280 -5.66 -0.12 -11.17
C ILE A 280 -4.67 -1.28 -11.08
N VAL A 281 -4.28 -1.83 -12.21
CA VAL A 281 -3.24 -2.88 -12.28
C VAL A 281 -1.87 -2.28 -11.99
N ALA A 282 -1.07 -2.98 -11.19
CA ALA A 282 0.29 -2.58 -10.86
C ALA A 282 1.26 -3.76 -10.89
N SER A 283 2.53 -3.49 -11.12
CA SER A 283 3.61 -4.46 -10.98
C SER A 283 4.05 -4.56 -9.51
N GLU A 284 4.69 -5.67 -9.14
CA GLU A 284 5.25 -5.89 -7.80
C GLU A 284 6.22 -4.76 -7.37
N ASN A 285 6.97 -4.22 -8.34
CA ASN A 285 7.90 -3.12 -8.12
C ASN A 285 7.31 -1.75 -8.49
N GLY A 286 5.99 -1.68 -8.68
CA GLY A 286 5.31 -0.43 -9.01
C GLY A 286 5.59 0.64 -7.96
N SER A 287 5.83 1.86 -8.44
CA SER A 287 6.09 3.04 -7.60
C SER A 287 5.37 4.27 -8.17
N GLY A 288 5.15 5.28 -7.35
CA GLY A 288 4.49 6.49 -7.78
C GLY A 288 3.51 7.03 -6.73
N VAL A 289 2.51 7.72 -7.21
CA VAL A 289 1.51 8.38 -6.36
C VAL A 289 0.10 8.22 -6.92
N LEU A 290 -0.89 8.37 -6.03
CA LEU A 290 -2.29 8.57 -6.39
C LEU A 290 -2.65 10.03 -6.23
N ILE A 291 -3.36 10.58 -7.20
CA ILE A 291 -3.95 11.92 -7.14
C ILE A 291 -5.47 11.85 -7.30
N ASN A 292 -6.16 12.87 -6.77
CA ASN A 292 -7.60 13.08 -6.98
C ASN A 292 -7.88 13.81 -8.31
N MET A 293 -9.15 14.13 -8.55
CA MET A 293 -9.61 14.86 -9.75
C MET A 293 -9.16 16.32 -9.79
N ASP A 294 -8.71 16.88 -8.66
CA ASP A 294 -8.16 18.23 -8.56
C ASP A 294 -6.65 18.25 -8.81
N GLY A 295 -6.04 17.09 -9.08
CA GLY A 295 -4.60 16.94 -9.27
C GLY A 295 -3.79 16.94 -7.98
N GLU A 296 -4.43 16.74 -6.83
CA GLU A 296 -3.79 16.74 -5.53
C GLU A 296 -3.38 15.34 -5.09
N LEU A 297 -2.24 15.23 -4.43
CA LEU A 297 -1.67 13.99 -3.89
C LEU A 297 -2.57 13.44 -2.76
N VAL A 298 -3.11 12.24 -2.94
CA VAL A 298 -3.94 11.55 -1.94
C VAL A 298 -3.25 10.34 -1.32
N GLY A 299 -2.26 9.77 -2.00
CA GLY A 299 -1.53 8.61 -1.47
C GLY A 299 -0.22 8.33 -2.19
N VAL A 300 0.70 7.68 -1.49
CA VAL A 300 1.97 7.21 -2.04
C VAL A 300 1.85 5.71 -2.32
N VAL A 301 2.18 5.30 -3.54
CA VAL A 301 2.16 3.90 -3.96
C VAL A 301 3.21 3.12 -3.18
N MET A 302 2.78 2.09 -2.48
CA MET A 302 3.61 1.20 -1.68
C MET A 302 3.21 -0.25 -1.93
N GLN A 303 3.71 -0.83 -3.03
CA GLN A 303 3.37 -2.21 -3.42
C GLN A 303 3.88 -3.27 -2.44
N SER A 304 4.88 -2.96 -1.62
CA SER A 304 5.31 -3.82 -0.50
C SER A 304 4.20 -4.10 0.51
N TYR A 305 3.17 -3.25 0.54
CA TYR A 305 1.99 -3.38 1.40
C TYR A 305 0.80 -4.03 0.69
N SER A 306 0.95 -4.38 -0.58
CA SER A 306 -0.07 -5.13 -1.30
C SER A 306 -0.12 -6.59 -0.84
N ALA A 307 -1.30 -7.21 -0.86
CA ALA A 307 -1.40 -8.65 -0.62
C ALA A 307 -0.63 -9.41 -1.72
N ALA A 308 0.11 -10.45 -1.35
CA ALA A 308 0.97 -11.21 -2.26
C ALA A 308 0.27 -11.80 -3.49
N SER A 309 -1.06 -11.87 -3.49
CA SER A 309 -1.89 -12.32 -4.62
C SER A 309 -2.58 -11.19 -5.38
N ALA A 310 -2.39 -9.93 -4.97
CA ALA A 310 -3.04 -8.79 -5.60
C ALA A 310 -2.12 -8.16 -6.65
N ASN A 311 -2.62 -8.09 -7.89
CA ASN A 311 -1.96 -7.38 -8.99
C ASN A 311 -2.49 -5.95 -9.13
N THR A 312 -3.08 -5.41 -8.06
CA THR A 312 -3.67 -4.08 -8.04
C THR A 312 -2.83 -3.13 -7.20
N LEU A 313 -2.91 -1.85 -7.54
CA LEU A 313 -2.15 -0.80 -6.92
C LEU A 313 -2.66 -0.54 -5.50
N THR A 314 -1.72 -0.55 -4.56
CA THR A 314 -1.93 -0.22 -3.15
C THR A 314 -1.15 1.04 -2.82
N ALA A 315 -1.79 1.98 -2.13
CA ALA A 315 -1.17 3.23 -1.70
C ALA A 315 -1.46 3.52 -0.24
N VAL A 316 -0.50 4.09 0.48
CA VAL A 316 -0.71 4.62 1.83
C VAL A 316 -1.25 6.03 1.73
N GLU A 317 -2.23 6.36 2.55
CA GLU A 317 -2.82 7.69 2.61
C GLU A 317 -1.76 8.75 2.95
N ILE A 318 -1.74 9.84 2.18
CA ILE A 318 -0.70 10.89 2.33
C ILE A 318 -0.77 11.57 3.70
N SER A 319 -1.97 11.79 4.25
CA SER A 319 -2.16 12.42 5.56
C SER A 319 -1.49 11.65 6.69
N GLU A 320 -1.40 10.34 6.59
CA GLU A 320 -0.70 9.50 7.56
C GLU A 320 0.82 9.50 7.39
N LEU A 321 1.31 9.79 6.19
CA LEU A 321 2.75 9.86 5.91
C LEU A 321 3.35 11.23 6.18
N MET A 322 2.56 12.31 6.11
CA MET A 322 3.05 13.68 6.28
C MET A 322 3.88 13.91 7.54
N PRO A 323 3.52 13.42 8.74
CA PRO A 323 4.36 13.63 9.92
C PRO A 323 5.77 13.01 9.82
N VAL A 324 5.90 11.88 9.11
CA VAL A 324 7.20 11.25 8.82
C VAL A 324 7.95 12.05 7.75
N ILE A 325 7.26 12.45 6.68
CA ILE A 325 7.83 13.27 5.60
C ILE A 325 8.39 14.58 6.13
N ASP A 326 7.67 15.26 7.02
CA ASP A 326 8.10 16.49 7.66
C ASP A 326 9.40 16.32 8.47
N LEU A 327 9.54 15.19 9.18
CA LEU A 327 10.79 14.87 9.88
C LEU A 327 11.93 14.64 8.91
N LEU A 328 11.70 13.89 7.82
CA LEU A 328 12.72 13.63 6.79
C LEU A 328 13.18 14.92 6.11
N PHE A 329 12.26 15.83 5.81
CA PHE A 329 12.56 17.13 5.19
C PHE A 329 13.24 18.11 6.16
N ALA A 330 12.99 17.96 7.45
CA ALA A 330 13.70 18.71 8.49
C ALA A 330 15.07 18.10 8.85
N ASP A 331 15.56 17.10 8.08
CA ASP A 331 16.77 16.32 8.36
C ASP A 331 16.79 15.70 9.77
N LYS A 332 15.62 15.27 10.26
CA LYS A 332 15.48 14.63 11.55
C LYS A 332 15.34 13.11 11.41
N GLU A 333 15.97 12.39 12.34
CA GLU A 333 15.80 10.95 12.45
C GLU A 333 14.38 10.62 12.95
N VAL A 334 13.74 9.58 12.38
CA VAL A 334 12.42 9.12 12.82
C VAL A 334 12.59 8.21 14.05
N PRO A 335 11.95 8.54 15.19
CA PRO A 335 12.03 7.72 16.41
C PRO A 335 11.41 6.34 16.22
N TYR A 336 12.01 5.32 16.82
CA TYR A 336 11.65 3.93 16.68
C TYR A 336 11.67 3.21 18.04
N PHE A 337 10.60 2.46 18.33
CA PHE A 337 10.50 1.57 19.48
C PHE A 337 10.59 0.11 19.10
N GLY A 338 9.93 -0.27 18.00
CA GLY A 338 9.89 -1.64 17.48
C GLY A 338 8.79 -2.49 18.06
N VAL A 339 7.58 -1.97 18.15
CA VAL A 339 6.39 -2.68 18.63
C VAL A 339 5.28 -2.71 17.59
N HIS A 340 4.69 -3.87 17.35
CA HIS A 340 3.43 -3.95 16.61
C HIS A 340 2.27 -3.77 17.57
N ILE A 341 1.38 -2.85 17.25
CA ILE A 341 0.38 -2.35 18.17
C ILE A 341 -1.06 -2.57 17.71
N SER A 342 -1.99 -2.45 18.64
CA SER A 342 -3.42 -2.35 18.36
C SER A 342 -4.09 -1.52 19.46
N THR A 343 -5.05 -0.69 19.08
CA THR A 343 -5.87 0.05 20.03
C THR A 343 -6.81 -0.90 20.78
N VAL A 344 -6.80 -0.84 22.13
CA VAL A 344 -7.80 -1.53 22.97
C VAL A 344 -9.04 -0.65 23.06
N THR A 345 -10.00 -0.90 22.18
CA THR A 345 -11.28 -0.19 22.19
C THR A 345 -12.09 -0.52 23.44
N GLN A 346 -13.10 0.29 23.78
CA GLN A 346 -13.96 0.04 24.94
C GLN A 346 -14.63 -1.33 24.88
N HIS A 347 -15.06 -1.75 23.70
CA HIS A 347 -15.68 -3.06 23.50
C HIS A 347 -14.70 -4.21 23.80
N ILE A 348 -13.45 -4.11 23.29
CA ILE A 348 -12.39 -5.10 23.53
C ILE A 348 -12.04 -5.13 25.03
N ALA A 349 -11.86 -3.96 25.67
CA ALA A 349 -11.55 -3.84 27.07
C ALA A 349 -12.58 -4.57 27.96
N GLN A 350 -13.88 -4.36 27.69
CA GLN A 350 -14.96 -4.97 28.46
C GLN A 350 -15.10 -6.48 28.18
N LYS A 351 -14.92 -6.90 26.92
CA LYS A 351 -15.11 -8.30 26.51
C LYS A 351 -14.03 -9.23 27.05
N TYR A 352 -12.79 -8.73 27.14
CA TYR A 352 -11.62 -9.55 27.47
C TYR A 352 -10.97 -9.15 28.80
N ASP A 353 -11.55 -8.21 29.54
CA ASP A 353 -11.01 -7.66 30.79
C ASP A 353 -9.57 -7.12 30.66
N ILE A 354 -9.29 -6.45 29.53
CA ILE A 354 -8.00 -5.87 29.20
C ILE A 354 -8.04 -4.36 29.49
N PRO A 355 -7.03 -3.77 30.15
CA PRO A 355 -6.94 -2.32 30.33
C PRO A 355 -7.00 -1.57 29.00
N LYS A 356 -7.69 -0.41 28.95
CA LYS A 356 -7.64 0.47 27.78
C LYS A 356 -6.20 0.94 27.54
N GLY A 357 -5.83 1.18 26.30
CA GLY A 357 -4.52 1.64 25.87
C GLY A 357 -4.07 0.98 24.60
N ILE A 358 -2.76 0.87 24.40
CA ILE A 358 -2.13 0.31 23.22
C ILE A 358 -1.61 -1.09 23.53
N TYR A 359 -2.25 -2.10 22.99
CA TYR A 359 -1.86 -3.50 23.13
C TYR A 359 -0.67 -3.82 22.24
N ILE A 360 0.39 -4.37 22.80
CA ILE A 360 1.56 -4.85 22.06
C ILE A 360 1.26 -6.26 21.53
N LYS A 361 1.08 -6.40 20.22
CA LYS A 361 0.92 -7.69 19.54
C LYS A 361 2.24 -8.45 19.44
N LYS A 362 3.31 -7.72 19.10
CA LYS A 362 4.66 -8.26 18.86
C LYS A 362 5.69 -7.19 19.20
N VAL A 363 6.83 -7.63 19.71
CA VAL A 363 8.04 -6.81 19.85
C VAL A 363 9.05 -7.29 18.82
N GLU A 364 9.66 -6.39 18.08
CA GLU A 364 10.68 -6.73 17.11
C GLU A 364 11.97 -7.15 17.81
N ILE A 365 12.66 -8.09 17.17
CA ILE A 365 13.95 -8.58 17.66
C ILE A 365 14.99 -7.45 17.53
N ASP A 366 15.91 -7.36 18.47
CA ASP A 366 16.96 -6.34 18.54
C ASP A 366 16.42 -4.89 18.51
N SER A 367 15.19 -4.69 19.01
CA SER A 367 14.53 -3.38 19.09
C SER A 367 14.72 -2.71 20.43
N PRO A 368 14.62 -1.37 20.50
CA PRO A 368 14.59 -0.62 21.76
C PRO A 368 13.54 -1.10 22.75
N ALA A 369 12.38 -1.53 22.26
CA ALA A 369 11.31 -2.08 23.08
C ALA A 369 11.71 -3.41 23.73
N MET A 370 12.41 -4.28 22.99
CA MET A 370 12.93 -5.53 23.51
C MET A 370 14.00 -5.29 24.59
N ASP A 371 14.92 -4.37 24.35
CA ASP A 371 15.97 -3.99 25.31
C ASP A 371 15.39 -3.41 26.59
N ALA A 372 14.28 -2.65 26.47
CA ALA A 372 13.56 -2.09 27.62
C ALA A 372 12.73 -3.14 28.39
N GLY A 373 12.63 -4.38 27.89
CA GLY A 373 11.87 -5.45 28.52
C GLY A 373 10.37 -5.37 28.29
N LEU A 374 9.90 -4.66 27.25
CA LEU A 374 8.52 -4.72 26.79
C LEU A 374 8.22 -6.10 26.18
N GLN A 375 6.99 -6.55 26.31
CA GLN A 375 6.59 -7.90 25.89
C GLN A 375 5.27 -7.87 25.13
N SER A 376 5.06 -8.86 24.26
CA SER A 376 3.74 -9.13 23.70
C SER A 376 2.75 -9.39 24.83
N GLY A 377 1.56 -8.78 24.75
CA GLY A 377 0.56 -8.81 25.82
C GLY A 377 0.59 -7.59 26.75
N ASP A 378 1.64 -6.78 26.73
CA ASP A 378 1.64 -5.51 27.47
C ASP A 378 0.65 -4.52 26.86
N VAL A 379 0.03 -3.69 27.70
CA VAL A 379 -0.80 -2.57 27.27
C VAL A 379 -0.13 -1.26 27.68
N ILE A 380 0.39 -0.52 26.67
CA ILE A 380 1.01 0.80 26.90
C ILE A 380 -0.07 1.79 27.32
N ARG A 381 0.18 2.50 28.43
CA ARG A 381 -0.70 3.53 28.98
C ARG A 381 -0.15 4.93 28.82
N SER A 382 1.17 5.06 28.86
CA SER A 382 1.82 6.37 28.68
C SER A 382 3.23 6.20 28.13
N VAL A 383 3.66 7.19 27.33
CA VAL A 383 4.99 7.33 26.77
C VAL A 383 5.50 8.73 27.13
N ALA A 384 6.71 8.84 27.65
CA ALA A 384 7.32 10.12 28.07
C ALA A 384 6.42 10.95 29.01
N GLY A 385 5.58 10.30 29.82
CA GLY A 385 4.63 10.96 30.73
C GLY A 385 3.29 11.37 30.09
N GLN A 386 3.13 11.25 28.78
CA GLN A 386 1.88 11.52 28.06
C GLN A 386 1.03 10.24 27.98
N GLU A 387 -0.26 10.33 28.31
CA GLU A 387 -1.19 9.21 28.18
C GLU A 387 -1.49 8.92 26.70
N VAL A 388 -1.57 7.62 26.37
CA VAL A 388 -1.91 7.15 25.04
C VAL A 388 -3.06 6.15 25.10
N ALA A 389 -4.12 6.41 24.36
CA ALA A 389 -5.34 5.61 24.32
C ALA A 389 -5.65 5.04 22.94
N SER A 390 -5.04 5.58 21.88
CA SER A 390 -5.20 5.11 20.49
C SER A 390 -3.85 5.03 19.78
N ALA A 391 -3.78 4.25 18.68
CA ALA A 391 -2.57 4.10 17.88
C ALA A 391 -2.10 5.46 17.33
N GLU A 392 -3.05 6.33 16.94
CA GLU A 392 -2.75 7.69 16.46
C GLU A 392 -2.05 8.51 17.56
N GLN A 393 -2.59 8.53 18.78
CA GLN A 393 -1.97 9.24 19.89
C GLN A 393 -0.58 8.67 20.23
N PHE A 394 -0.43 7.34 20.19
CA PHE A 394 0.89 6.72 20.38
C PHE A 394 1.88 7.20 19.33
N ARG A 395 1.49 7.22 18.05
CA ARG A 395 2.32 7.70 16.95
C ARG A 395 2.68 9.18 17.12
N GLU A 396 1.71 10.03 17.42
CA GLU A 396 1.93 11.47 17.64
C GLU A 396 2.97 11.70 18.74
N VAL A 397 2.83 11.00 19.88
CA VAL A 397 3.79 11.10 20.99
C VAL A 397 5.16 10.56 20.55
N LEU A 398 5.21 9.42 19.88
CA LEU A 398 6.46 8.81 19.43
C LEU A 398 7.25 9.75 18.49
N LEU A 399 6.59 10.33 17.48
CA LEU A 399 7.24 11.21 16.50
C LEU A 399 7.77 12.52 17.09
N GLN A 400 7.33 12.91 18.30
CA GLN A 400 7.86 14.06 19.04
C GLN A 400 9.12 13.74 19.84
N LEU A 401 9.48 12.45 20.00
CA LEU A 401 10.64 12.05 20.78
C LEU A 401 11.93 12.30 20.01
N THR A 402 13.01 12.53 20.74
CA THR A 402 14.35 12.60 20.18
C THR A 402 14.98 11.21 20.22
N PRO A 403 15.42 10.66 19.07
CA PRO A 403 16.15 9.41 19.05
C PRO A 403 17.41 9.43 19.94
N LYS A 404 17.79 8.27 20.45
CA LYS A 404 18.95 8.05 21.33
C LYS A 404 18.76 8.57 22.76
N GLU A 405 17.66 9.27 23.07
CA GLU A 405 17.26 9.65 24.42
C GLU A 405 16.43 8.57 25.11
N THR A 406 16.40 8.61 26.46
CA THR A 406 15.71 7.59 27.25
C THR A 406 14.42 8.16 27.85
N TYR A 407 13.32 7.47 27.59
CA TYR A 407 11.98 7.84 28.02
C TYR A 407 11.37 6.80 28.95
N SER A 408 10.43 7.23 29.78
CA SER A 408 9.62 6.32 30.58
C SER A 408 8.43 5.83 29.78
N VAL A 409 8.25 4.51 29.69
CA VAL A 409 7.07 3.88 29.11
C VAL A 409 6.35 3.11 30.20
N THR A 410 5.09 3.46 30.44
CA THR A 410 4.27 2.78 31.44
C THR A 410 3.34 1.80 30.74
N VAL A 411 3.39 0.55 31.16
CA VAL A 411 2.55 -0.52 30.65
C VAL A 411 1.74 -1.18 31.76
N MET A 412 0.64 -1.79 31.38
CA MET A 412 -0.10 -2.77 32.19
C MET A 412 0.25 -4.16 31.66
N ARG A 413 0.85 -5.00 32.51
CA ARG A 413 1.22 -6.38 32.18
C ARG A 413 0.35 -7.36 32.95
N GLU A 414 -0.15 -8.35 32.24
CA GLU A 414 -0.92 -9.42 32.85
C GLU A 414 -0.06 -10.28 33.79
N GLY A 415 -0.56 -10.57 34.94
CA GLY A 415 0.06 -11.43 35.95
C GLY A 415 -0.97 -12.38 36.55
N THR A 416 -0.56 -13.27 37.44
CA THR A 416 -1.43 -14.28 38.06
C THR A 416 -2.62 -13.72 38.86
N LYS A 417 -2.61 -12.43 39.20
CA LYS A 417 -3.66 -11.73 39.98
C LYS A 417 -4.26 -10.54 39.20
N GLY A 418 -4.22 -10.58 37.87
CA GLY A 418 -4.66 -9.50 36.98
C GLY A 418 -3.51 -8.57 36.57
N TYR A 419 -3.88 -7.47 35.89
CA TYR A 419 -2.92 -6.51 35.33
C TYR A 419 -2.18 -5.71 36.40
N LYS A 420 -0.86 -5.58 36.23
CA LYS A 420 0.01 -4.77 37.08
C LYS A 420 0.66 -3.65 36.30
N LYS A 421 0.76 -2.47 36.87
CA LYS A 421 1.46 -1.32 36.34
C LYS A 421 2.97 -1.54 36.41
N ILE A 422 3.67 -1.43 35.30
CA ILE A 422 5.13 -1.51 35.16
C ILE A 422 5.60 -0.27 34.42
N THR A 423 6.70 0.33 34.86
CA THR A 423 7.35 1.44 34.14
C THR A 423 8.72 0.99 33.66
N CYS A 424 8.93 0.99 32.38
CA CYS A 424 10.18 0.65 31.74
C CYS A 424 10.92 1.93 31.31
N LYS A 425 12.26 1.85 31.24
CA LYS A 425 13.10 2.88 30.64
C LYS A 425 13.47 2.42 29.25
N LEU A 426 13.02 3.14 28.22
CA LEU A 426 13.24 2.83 26.83
C LEU A 426 14.09 3.93 26.19
N LYS A 427 15.19 3.54 25.58
CA LYS A 427 16.01 4.42 24.75
C LYS A 427 15.49 4.37 23.32
N ALA A 428 14.89 5.47 22.85
CA ALA A 428 14.37 5.52 21.47
C ALA A 428 15.48 5.27 20.44
N GLY A 429 15.21 4.40 19.49
CA GLY A 429 16.14 4.07 18.40
C GLY A 429 15.78 4.79 17.11
N VAL A 430 16.45 4.37 16.03
CA VAL A 430 16.15 4.71 14.63
C VAL A 430 16.22 3.41 13.85
N LEU A 431 15.25 3.15 13.00
CA LEU A 431 15.29 2.01 12.09
C LEU A 431 15.96 2.45 10.77
N GLN A 432 17.12 1.86 10.48
CA GLN A 432 17.92 2.17 9.28
C GLN A 432 17.83 1.05 8.23
#